data_355621d13a00fc0bd92458f15eec0a19
#
_entry.id   355621d13a00fc0bd92458f15eec0a19
#
_cell.length_a   1.000
_cell.length_b   1.000
_cell.length_c   1.000
_cell.angle_alpha   90.00
_cell.angle_beta   90.00
_cell.angle_gamma   90.00
#
_symmetry.space_group_name_H-M   'P 1'
#
loop_
_entity.id
_entity.type
_entity.pdbx_description
1 polymer ?
#
loop_
_entity_poly.entity_id
_entity_poly.type
_entity_poly.pdbx_seq_one_letter_code
_entity_poly.pdbx_strand_id
1 'polypeptide(L)'
;GFVPWERNNGQQHTAYWLQQAGYHTVHIGKYINGYGMYNRPVARTPSGWSEWYGTSDPSTYQMYGFRLNEPSGSKVYGDFYVQDKSNYGTDVFTSKAIGVINRAAESDDPFFLQVAYLAPHVETIPLTDGSWQDSWADVDKPEAGSGIDVQSIPPRPALRHQDLLPDIPLTQDPSFNEADRSDKHPIIQAIPPLTDEKI
;
A
#
# COMPACT_ATOMS: atom_id res chain seq x y z
N GLY A 1 8.29 -11.19 -3.95
CA GLY A 1 8.38 -9.73 -3.93
C GLY A 1 8.59 -9.12 -5.31
N PHE A 2 8.73 -7.81 -5.38
CA PHE A 2 8.79 -7.05 -6.63
C PHE A 2 9.91 -7.51 -7.59
N VAL A 3 11.13 -7.67 -7.10
CA VAL A 3 12.30 -7.96 -7.97
C VAL A 3 12.16 -9.27 -8.77
N PRO A 4 11.83 -10.42 -8.15
CA PRO A 4 11.60 -11.65 -8.92
C PRO A 4 10.35 -11.55 -9.81
N TRP A 5 9.30 -10.85 -9.37
CA TRP A 5 8.11 -10.64 -10.19
C TRP A 5 8.44 -9.83 -11.46
N GLU A 6 9.11 -8.70 -11.32
CA GLU A 6 9.51 -7.83 -12.45
C GLU A 6 10.39 -8.58 -13.45
N ARG A 7 11.33 -9.40 -12.95
CA ARG A 7 12.22 -10.19 -13.80
C ARG A 7 11.47 -11.23 -14.63
N ASN A 8 10.47 -11.87 -14.04
CA ASN A 8 9.79 -13.00 -14.66
C ASN A 8 8.50 -12.59 -15.40
N ASN A 9 7.83 -11.54 -14.95
CA ASN A 9 6.47 -11.16 -15.39
C ASN A 9 6.35 -9.69 -15.81
N GLY A 10 7.41 -8.89 -15.74
CA GLY A 10 7.35 -7.45 -16.00
C GLY A 10 6.83 -7.06 -17.38
N GLN A 11 6.76 -8.02 -18.32
CA GLN A 11 6.18 -7.84 -19.65
C GLN A 11 4.89 -8.65 -19.87
N GLN A 12 4.31 -9.22 -18.81
CA GLN A 12 3.17 -10.13 -18.88
C GLN A 12 2.04 -9.66 -17.96
N HIS A 13 1.65 -8.39 -18.06
CA HIS A 13 0.56 -7.82 -17.28
C HIS A 13 -0.18 -6.73 -18.05
N THR A 14 -1.38 -6.40 -17.58
CA THR A 14 -2.32 -5.51 -18.25
C THR A 14 -1.71 -4.18 -18.67
N ALA A 15 -0.99 -3.49 -17.75
CA ALA A 15 -0.41 -2.18 -18.08
C ALA A 15 0.64 -2.28 -19.19
N TYR A 16 1.46 -3.34 -19.20
CA TYR A 16 2.42 -3.57 -20.29
C TYR A 16 1.71 -3.76 -21.63
N TRP A 17 0.67 -4.60 -21.67
CA TRP A 17 -0.07 -4.84 -22.92
C TRP A 17 -0.79 -3.59 -23.41
N LEU A 18 -1.37 -2.81 -22.52
CA LEU A 18 -2.00 -1.53 -22.88
C LEU A 18 -0.97 -0.51 -23.38
N GLN A 19 0.20 -0.43 -22.75
CA GLN A 19 1.29 0.44 -23.22
C GLN A 19 1.73 0.05 -24.65
N GLN A 20 1.86 -1.26 -24.93
CA GLN A 20 2.18 -1.74 -26.28
C GLN A 20 1.06 -1.45 -27.28
N ALA A 21 -0.18 -1.32 -26.83
CA ALA A 21 -1.33 -0.92 -27.65
C ALA A 21 -1.49 0.61 -27.80
N GLY A 22 -0.51 1.39 -27.32
CA GLY A 22 -0.50 2.84 -27.49
C GLY A 22 -1.18 3.63 -26.38
N TYR A 23 -1.53 3.00 -25.26
CA TYR A 23 -2.06 3.73 -24.10
C TYR A 23 -0.96 4.42 -23.33
N HIS A 24 -1.22 5.64 -22.84
CA HIS A 24 -0.44 6.26 -21.78
C HIS A 24 -0.83 5.63 -20.44
N THR A 25 0.08 4.84 -19.85
CA THR A 25 -0.20 4.04 -18.65
C THR A 25 0.38 4.69 -17.41
N VAL A 26 -0.44 4.87 -16.38
CA VAL A 26 -0.07 5.56 -15.14
C VAL A 26 -0.44 4.72 -13.92
N HIS A 27 0.50 4.61 -12.97
CA HIS A 27 0.27 4.01 -11.67
C HIS A 27 0.46 5.02 -10.55
N ILE A 28 -0.45 5.03 -9.58
CA ILE A 28 -0.38 5.85 -8.37
C ILE A 28 -0.67 4.98 -7.15
N GLY A 29 0.22 5.00 -6.15
CA GLY A 29 0.00 4.37 -4.85
C GLY A 29 0.73 3.04 -4.66
N LYS A 30 0.09 2.10 -3.95
CA LYS A 30 0.67 0.81 -3.58
C LYS A 30 0.87 -0.09 -4.79
N TYR A 31 2.08 -0.58 -4.94
CA TYR A 31 2.42 -1.60 -5.93
C TYR A 31 2.72 -2.96 -5.26
N ILE A 32 3.49 -3.80 -5.91
CA ILE A 32 3.87 -5.12 -5.43
C ILE A 32 4.81 -4.99 -4.22
N ASN A 33 4.61 -5.84 -3.21
CA ASN A 33 5.43 -5.87 -2.00
C ASN A 33 6.93 -6.00 -2.33
N GLY A 34 7.73 -5.19 -1.66
CA GLY A 34 9.17 -5.12 -1.89
C GLY A 34 9.58 -4.12 -2.96
N TYR A 35 8.63 -3.37 -3.55
CA TYR A 35 9.00 -2.27 -4.43
C TYR A 35 9.69 -1.16 -3.62
N GLY A 36 10.85 -0.71 -4.10
CA GLY A 36 11.65 0.33 -3.44
C GLY A 36 12.48 -0.13 -2.25
N MET A 37 12.37 -1.40 -1.86
CA MET A 37 13.14 -1.99 -0.78
C MET A 37 14.62 -2.07 -1.09
N TYR A 38 15.48 -2.30 -1.02
CA TYR A 38 16.88 -2.53 -1.37
C TYR A 38 17.59 -1.31 -1.93
N ASN A 39 17.78 -0.23 -1.19
CA ASN A 39 18.78 0.83 -1.45
C ASN A 39 19.35 0.93 -2.89
N ARG A 40 18.67 0.31 -3.84
CA ARG A 40 19.03 0.47 -5.23
C ARG A 40 18.55 1.84 -5.65
N PRO A 41 19.34 2.56 -6.39
CA PRO A 41 18.94 3.90 -6.80
C PRO A 41 17.57 3.78 -7.46
N VAL A 42 16.64 3.94 -6.65
CA VAL A 42 15.50 4.73 -6.57
C VAL A 42 14.80 4.96 -7.90
N ALA A 43 13.50 4.86 -7.82
CA ALA A 43 12.59 5.39 -8.83
C ALA A 43 12.75 4.77 -10.23
N ARG A 44 12.99 3.47 -10.29
CA ARG A 44 12.78 2.79 -11.54
C ARG A 44 11.27 2.63 -11.77
N THR A 45 10.76 3.30 -12.77
CA THR A 45 9.44 2.98 -13.32
C THR A 45 9.42 1.51 -13.75
N PRO A 46 8.54 0.66 -13.19
CA PRO A 46 8.43 -0.72 -13.64
C PRO A 46 7.98 -0.81 -15.10
N SER A 47 8.25 -1.96 -15.73
CA SER A 47 7.86 -2.21 -17.12
C SER A 47 6.36 -2.02 -17.32
N GLY A 48 5.96 -1.46 -18.44
CA GLY A 48 4.56 -1.25 -18.80
C GLY A 48 3.92 0.02 -18.25
N TRP A 49 4.67 0.87 -17.54
CA TRP A 49 4.19 2.15 -17.03
C TRP A 49 4.89 3.31 -17.70
N SER A 50 4.12 4.23 -18.26
CA SER A 50 4.60 5.46 -18.89
C SER A 50 4.88 6.55 -17.86
N GLU A 51 4.05 6.62 -16.80
CA GLU A 51 4.18 7.56 -15.69
C GLU A 51 3.99 6.83 -14.36
N TRP A 52 4.76 7.20 -13.34
CA TRP A 52 4.88 6.43 -12.12
C TRP A 52 4.86 7.28 -10.85
N TYR A 53 4.00 6.89 -9.91
CA TYR A 53 3.88 7.44 -8.55
C TYR A 53 3.72 6.29 -7.54
N GLY A 54 4.70 5.41 -7.45
CA GLY A 54 4.63 4.23 -6.59
C GLY A 54 5.13 4.48 -5.18
N THR A 55 4.38 4.03 -4.17
CA THR A 55 4.86 4.03 -2.79
C THR A 55 6.01 3.06 -2.63
N SER A 56 7.00 3.43 -1.82
CA SER A 56 8.25 2.69 -1.63
C SER A 56 8.30 2.04 -0.25
N ASP A 57 8.52 0.72 -0.22
CA ASP A 57 8.76 0.02 1.02
C ASP A 57 10.07 0.51 1.69
N PRO A 58 10.11 0.54 3.04
CA PRO A 58 9.09 0.05 3.98
C PRO A 58 7.98 1.05 4.34
N SER A 59 8.01 2.28 3.85
CA SER A 59 7.05 3.32 4.21
C SER A 59 5.70 3.22 3.50
N THR A 60 5.52 2.22 2.62
CA THR A 60 4.29 2.02 1.85
C THR A 60 3.04 1.99 2.71
N TYR A 61 3.12 1.43 3.91
CA TYR A 61 1.99 1.24 4.82
C TYR A 61 1.81 2.38 5.83
N GLN A 62 2.25 3.58 5.49
CA GLN A 62 2.10 4.78 6.31
C GLN A 62 1.08 5.73 5.68
N MET A 63 0.14 6.24 6.50
CA MET A 63 -0.84 7.23 6.04
C MET A 63 -0.23 8.62 5.91
N TYR A 64 0.85 8.88 6.68
CA TYR A 64 1.68 10.08 6.68
C TYR A 64 3.14 9.65 6.74
N GLY A 65 4.05 10.45 6.20
CA GLY A 65 5.50 10.15 6.22
C GLY A 65 5.94 9.11 5.19
N PHE A 66 5.05 8.70 4.29
CA PHE A 66 5.36 7.73 3.26
C PHE A 66 6.29 8.32 2.17
N ARG A 67 7.05 7.44 1.55
CA ARG A 67 7.89 7.75 0.41
C ARG A 67 7.18 7.39 -0.89
N LEU A 68 7.19 8.31 -1.84
CA LEU A 68 6.67 8.13 -3.18
C LEU A 68 7.80 8.27 -4.20
N ASN A 69 7.97 7.28 -5.03
CA ASN A 69 8.82 7.39 -6.21
C ASN A 69 7.99 7.96 -7.35
N GLU A 70 8.39 9.09 -7.88
CA GLU A 70 7.66 9.86 -8.87
C GLU A 70 8.60 10.35 -9.99
N PRO A 71 8.10 10.88 -11.12
CA PRO A 71 8.94 11.27 -12.26
C PRO A 71 10.07 12.25 -11.91
N SER A 72 9.87 13.08 -10.89
CA SER A 72 10.87 14.04 -10.38
C SER A 72 11.91 13.41 -9.44
N GLY A 73 11.75 12.13 -9.09
CA GLY A 73 12.58 11.41 -8.14
C GLY A 73 11.82 10.90 -6.93
N SER A 74 12.53 10.49 -5.88
CA SER A 74 11.93 9.99 -4.65
C SER A 74 11.66 11.12 -3.67
N LYS A 75 10.42 11.21 -3.17
CA LYS A 75 9.97 12.25 -2.24
C LYS A 75 9.28 11.65 -1.02
N VAL A 76 9.55 12.19 0.16
CA VAL A 76 8.83 11.87 1.40
C VAL A 76 7.70 12.89 1.60
N TYR A 77 6.52 12.41 1.93
CA TYR A 77 5.31 13.22 2.15
C TYR A 77 5.00 13.31 3.64
N GLY A 78 5.47 14.39 4.24
CA GLY A 78 5.28 14.70 5.65
C GLY A 78 6.16 13.87 6.59
N ASP A 79 5.72 13.76 7.83
CA ASP A 79 6.33 13.01 8.91
C ASP A 79 5.30 12.03 9.47
N PHE A 80 5.73 10.81 9.80
CA PHE A 80 4.83 9.78 10.34
C PHE A 80 4.12 10.24 11.62
N TYR A 81 4.83 10.97 12.49
CA TYR A 81 4.30 11.42 13.77
C TYR A 81 3.47 12.70 13.68
N VAL A 82 3.42 13.35 12.52
CA VAL A 82 2.72 14.62 12.29
C VAL A 82 1.58 14.44 11.29
N GLN A 83 0.35 14.56 11.77
CA GLN A 83 -0.83 14.54 10.92
C GLN A 83 -1.03 15.91 10.23
N ASP A 84 -0.35 16.11 9.12
CA ASP A 84 -0.50 17.32 8.30
C ASP A 84 -1.53 17.09 7.20
N LYS A 85 -2.53 18.00 7.11
CA LYS A 85 -3.61 17.94 6.12
C LYS A 85 -3.12 17.81 4.68
N SER A 86 -1.97 18.37 4.36
CA SER A 86 -1.40 18.36 2.99
C SER A 86 -0.71 17.05 2.62
N ASN A 87 -0.46 16.17 3.59
CA ASN A 87 0.37 14.98 3.43
C ASN A 87 -0.34 13.66 3.73
N TYR A 88 -1.68 13.68 3.85
CA TYR A 88 -2.45 12.45 3.96
C TYR A 88 -2.40 11.66 2.65
N GLY A 89 -1.98 10.40 2.71
CA GLY A 89 -1.68 9.58 1.53
C GLY A 89 -2.81 9.53 0.50
N THR A 90 -4.05 9.32 0.96
CA THR A 90 -5.22 9.30 0.06
C THR A 90 -5.39 10.63 -0.68
N ASP A 91 -5.19 11.77 -0.01
CA ASP A 91 -5.35 13.09 -0.62
C ASP A 91 -4.22 13.38 -1.62
N VAL A 92 -2.99 12.98 -1.28
CA VAL A 92 -1.84 13.10 -2.19
C VAL A 92 -2.07 12.29 -3.46
N PHE A 93 -2.51 11.03 -3.35
CA PHE A 93 -2.77 10.18 -4.52
C PHE A 93 -3.92 10.72 -5.36
N THR A 94 -4.99 11.18 -4.72
CA THR A 94 -6.13 11.82 -5.40
C THR A 94 -5.71 13.06 -6.18
N SER A 95 -4.89 13.93 -5.56
CA SER A 95 -4.38 15.13 -6.23
C SER A 95 -3.53 14.78 -7.46
N LYS A 96 -2.69 13.76 -7.37
CA LYS A 96 -1.91 13.28 -8.53
C LYS A 96 -2.82 12.68 -9.61
N ALA A 97 -3.83 11.90 -9.23
CA ALA A 97 -4.78 11.32 -10.16
C ALA A 97 -5.55 12.39 -10.93
N ILE A 98 -6.03 13.43 -10.25
CA ILE A 98 -6.68 14.59 -10.89
C ILE A 98 -5.71 15.26 -11.88
N GLY A 99 -4.46 15.45 -11.49
CA GLY A 99 -3.45 16.03 -12.39
C GLY A 99 -3.22 15.19 -13.65
N VAL A 100 -3.19 13.87 -13.52
CA VAL A 100 -3.07 12.93 -14.67
C VAL A 100 -4.31 13.05 -15.56
N ILE A 101 -5.50 12.99 -15.01
CA ILE A 101 -6.76 13.06 -15.76
C ILE A 101 -6.86 14.39 -16.53
N ASN A 102 -6.51 15.52 -15.89
CA ASN A 102 -6.55 16.82 -16.55
C ASN A 102 -5.59 16.88 -17.75
N ARG A 103 -4.37 16.36 -17.62
CA ARG A 103 -3.43 16.30 -18.75
C ARG A 103 -3.91 15.34 -19.84
N ALA A 104 -4.49 14.21 -19.46
CA ALA A 104 -5.02 13.25 -20.42
C ALA A 104 -6.23 13.81 -21.20
N ALA A 105 -7.04 14.68 -20.57
CA ALA A 105 -8.15 15.34 -21.23
C ALA A 105 -7.71 16.36 -22.30
N GLU A 106 -6.46 16.77 -22.29
CA GLU A 106 -5.85 17.68 -23.29
C GLU A 106 -5.17 16.91 -24.44
N SER A 107 -5.19 15.56 -24.41
CA SER A 107 -4.59 14.67 -25.42
C SER A 107 -5.65 13.79 -26.07
N ASP A 108 -5.44 13.45 -27.32
CA ASP A 108 -6.25 12.45 -28.04
C ASP A 108 -5.79 11.01 -27.78
N ASP A 109 -4.68 10.83 -27.06
CA ASP A 109 -4.14 9.50 -26.75
C ASP A 109 -4.98 8.80 -25.68
N PRO A 110 -5.28 7.50 -25.84
CA PRO A 110 -5.95 6.75 -24.81
C PRO A 110 -5.05 6.60 -23.58
N PHE A 111 -5.64 6.63 -22.38
CA PHE A 111 -4.87 6.42 -21.15
C PHE A 111 -5.46 5.32 -20.26
N PHE A 112 -4.59 4.73 -19.47
CA PHE A 112 -4.93 3.78 -18.40
C PHE A 112 -4.35 4.28 -17.09
N LEU A 113 -5.21 4.60 -16.14
CA LEU A 113 -4.83 5.07 -14.81
C LEU A 113 -5.23 4.05 -13.75
N GLN A 114 -4.25 3.53 -13.02
CA GLN A 114 -4.46 2.72 -11.83
C GLN A 114 -4.14 3.54 -10.59
N VAL A 115 -5.13 3.74 -9.72
CA VAL A 115 -4.93 4.37 -8.41
C VAL A 115 -5.15 3.32 -7.33
N ALA A 116 -4.07 2.95 -6.65
CA ALA A 116 -4.07 1.93 -5.62
C ALA A 116 -3.90 2.58 -4.24
N TYR A 117 -5.03 2.99 -3.66
CA TYR A 117 -5.06 3.57 -2.32
C TYR A 117 -4.66 2.55 -1.26
N LEU A 118 -4.00 3.02 -0.20
CA LEU A 118 -3.60 2.16 0.90
C LEU A 118 -4.70 1.99 1.94
N ALA A 119 -5.35 3.07 2.34
CA ALA A 119 -6.44 3.01 3.31
C ALA A 119 -7.59 2.12 2.79
N PRO A 120 -8.19 1.25 3.62
CA PRO A 120 -8.08 1.14 5.07
C PRO A 120 -7.11 0.04 5.57
N HIS A 121 -6.02 -0.26 4.87
CA HIS A 121 -5.01 -1.21 5.34
C HIS A 121 -4.40 -0.74 6.67
N VAL A 122 -3.99 -1.67 7.54
CA VAL A 122 -3.27 -1.33 8.77
C VAL A 122 -2.05 -0.46 8.49
N GLU A 123 -1.75 0.46 9.38
CA GLU A 123 -0.59 1.34 9.29
C GLU A 123 0.60 0.75 10.05
N THR A 124 1.78 0.77 9.45
CA THR A 124 3.00 0.27 10.08
C THR A 124 3.75 1.41 10.77
N ILE A 125 4.17 1.17 12.01
CA ILE A 125 4.96 2.15 12.78
C ILE A 125 6.42 2.06 12.35
N PRO A 126 7.08 3.16 11.96
CA PRO A 126 8.50 3.16 11.70
C PRO A 126 9.27 2.85 12.98
N LEU A 127 10.23 1.94 12.92
CA LEU A 127 11.11 1.65 14.04
C LEU A 127 12.11 2.80 14.22
N THR A 128 12.29 3.25 15.44
CA THR A 128 13.11 4.43 15.75
C THR A 128 14.61 4.18 15.66
N ASP A 129 15.02 2.93 15.60
CA ASP A 129 16.42 2.47 15.55
C ASP A 129 16.97 2.26 14.13
N GLY A 130 16.19 2.53 13.10
CA GLY A 130 16.59 2.31 11.71
C GLY A 130 16.64 0.85 11.28
N SER A 131 16.18 -0.08 12.11
CA SER A 131 16.26 -1.54 11.88
C SER A 131 15.33 -2.05 10.78
N TRP A 132 14.56 -1.20 10.15
CA TRP A 132 13.75 -1.55 8.97
C TRP A 132 14.51 -2.30 7.88
N GLN A 133 15.80 -1.97 7.73
CA GLN A 133 16.61 -2.50 6.64
C GLN A 133 16.96 -3.98 6.85
N ASP A 134 17.06 -4.41 8.09
CA ASP A 134 17.52 -5.76 8.42
C ASP A 134 16.37 -6.77 8.55
N SER A 135 15.19 -6.32 9.01
CA SER A 135 14.04 -7.21 9.22
C SER A 135 13.42 -7.73 7.92
N TRP A 136 13.53 -6.98 6.80
CA TRP A 136 13.03 -7.40 5.51
C TRP A 136 14.04 -8.14 4.64
N ALA A 137 15.32 -8.09 4.98
CA ALA A 137 16.36 -8.86 4.30
C ALA A 137 16.16 -10.38 4.45
N ASP A 138 15.44 -10.81 5.48
CA ASP A 138 15.17 -12.21 5.78
C ASP A 138 13.85 -12.75 5.20
N VAL A 139 13.04 -11.90 4.55
CA VAL A 139 11.73 -12.32 3.99
C VAL A 139 11.85 -13.31 2.83
N ASP A 140 13.00 -13.36 2.18
CA ASP A 140 13.26 -14.35 1.11
C ASP A 140 13.82 -15.70 1.64
N LYS A 141 13.94 -15.85 2.97
CA LYS A 141 14.36 -17.12 3.57
C LYS A 141 13.16 -17.99 3.89
N PRO A 142 13.08 -19.24 3.39
CA PRO A 142 11.94 -20.14 3.61
C PRO A 142 11.70 -20.52 5.08
N GLU A 143 12.58 -20.13 5.99
CA GLU A 143 12.52 -20.48 7.42
C GLU A 143 12.06 -19.32 8.32
N ALA A 144 11.72 -18.18 7.76
CA ALA A 144 11.22 -17.05 8.53
C ALA A 144 9.76 -17.27 8.98
N GLY A 145 9.57 -18.28 9.83
CA GLY A 145 8.39 -18.40 10.68
C GLY A 145 8.40 -17.44 11.88
N SER A 146 9.37 -16.55 11.96
CA SER A 146 9.37 -15.40 12.85
C SER A 146 8.57 -14.30 12.16
N GLY A 147 7.28 -14.19 12.51
CA GLY A 147 6.51 -13.01 12.16
C GLY A 147 7.37 -11.81 12.53
N ILE A 148 7.65 -10.96 11.54
CA ILE A 148 8.20 -9.65 11.80
C ILE A 148 7.19 -9.00 12.73
N ASP A 149 7.59 -8.72 13.95
CA ASP A 149 6.75 -7.99 14.90
C ASP A 149 6.71 -6.52 14.46
N VAL A 150 6.11 -6.31 13.29
CA VAL A 150 5.83 -4.99 12.77
C VAL A 150 4.70 -4.48 13.64
N GLN A 151 5.01 -3.57 14.56
CA GLN A 151 3.96 -2.90 15.28
C GLN A 151 3.05 -2.21 14.26
N SER A 152 1.82 -2.67 14.18
CA SER A 152 0.80 -2.10 13.32
C SER A 152 -0.29 -1.46 14.17
N ILE A 153 -0.82 -0.36 13.67
CA ILE A 153 -1.95 0.35 14.27
C ILE A 153 -3.10 0.39 13.26
N PRO A 154 -4.34 0.59 13.72
CA PRO A 154 -5.43 0.93 12.81
C PRO A 154 -5.05 2.11 11.92
N PRO A 155 -5.50 2.14 10.65
CA PRO A 155 -5.17 3.23 9.75
C PRO A 155 -5.72 4.55 10.29
N ARG A 156 -4.85 5.53 10.45
CA ARG A 156 -5.26 6.87 10.89
C ARG A 156 -6.09 7.54 9.79
N PRO A 157 -7.29 8.06 10.11
CA PRO A 157 -8.07 8.82 9.16
C PRO A 157 -7.45 10.20 8.89
N ALA A 158 -7.87 10.85 7.82
CA ALA A 158 -7.60 12.27 7.66
C ALA A 158 -8.20 13.05 8.85
N LEU A 159 -7.52 14.11 9.32
CA LEU A 159 -7.97 14.90 10.48
C LEU A 159 -9.43 15.37 10.37
N ARG A 160 -9.89 15.71 9.17
CA ARG A 160 -11.29 16.11 8.92
C ARG A 160 -12.32 15.00 9.13
N HIS A 161 -11.90 13.76 9.25
CA HIS A 161 -12.77 12.60 9.41
C HIS A 161 -12.62 11.93 10.78
N GLN A 162 -11.74 12.44 11.64
CA GLN A 162 -11.36 11.78 12.89
C GLN A 162 -12.54 11.54 13.83
N ASP A 163 -13.49 12.47 13.86
CA ASP A 163 -14.67 12.39 14.74
C ASP A 163 -15.97 12.16 13.97
N LEU A 164 -15.88 11.72 12.71
CA LEU A 164 -17.06 11.60 11.86
C LEU A 164 -17.99 10.47 12.30
N LEU A 165 -17.47 9.41 12.88
CA LEU A 165 -18.20 8.20 13.26
C LEU A 165 -17.69 7.66 14.61
N PRO A 166 -17.80 8.45 15.72
CA PRO A 166 -17.13 8.12 16.98
C PRO A 166 -17.70 6.88 17.68
N ASP A 167 -18.98 6.52 17.44
CA ASP A 167 -19.72 5.54 18.22
C ASP A 167 -20.45 4.51 17.36
N ILE A 168 -19.93 4.13 16.21
CA ILE A 168 -20.53 3.03 15.46
C ILE A 168 -20.19 1.71 16.15
N PRO A 169 -21.17 0.99 16.71
CA PRO A 169 -20.92 -0.32 17.28
C PRO A 169 -20.48 -1.30 16.18
N LEU A 170 -19.57 -2.18 16.52
CA LEU A 170 -19.24 -3.30 15.63
C LEU A 170 -20.50 -4.11 15.33
N THR A 171 -20.75 -4.40 14.07
CA THR A 171 -21.81 -5.30 13.66
C THR A 171 -21.51 -6.70 14.21
N GLN A 172 -22.41 -7.24 15.01
CA GLN A 172 -22.32 -8.59 15.57
C GLN A 172 -23.24 -9.52 14.80
N ASP A 173 -22.99 -9.70 13.50
CA ASP A 173 -23.69 -10.70 12.70
C ASP A 173 -23.43 -12.10 13.24
N PRO A 174 -24.31 -13.09 13.00
CA PRO A 174 -24.13 -14.47 13.47
C PRO A 174 -22.77 -15.10 13.10
N SER A 175 -22.14 -14.62 12.04
CA SER A 175 -20.80 -15.03 11.61
C SER A 175 -19.64 -14.31 12.32
N PHE A 176 -19.94 -13.24 13.09
CA PHE A 176 -18.91 -12.53 13.84
C PHE A 176 -18.53 -13.32 15.09
N ASN A 177 -17.25 -13.63 15.24
CA ASN A 177 -16.71 -14.42 16.36
C ASN A 177 -17.49 -15.73 16.61
N GLU A 178 -17.89 -16.40 15.54
CA GLU A 178 -18.76 -17.58 15.54
C GLU A 178 -18.22 -18.68 16.46
N ALA A 179 -19.07 -19.13 17.39
CA ALA A 179 -18.69 -20.12 18.41
C ALA A 179 -18.55 -21.54 17.81
N ASP A 180 -19.48 -21.94 16.93
CA ASP A 180 -19.42 -23.21 16.20
C ASP A 180 -18.82 -22.98 14.80
N ARG A 181 -17.60 -23.44 14.61
CA ARG A 181 -16.85 -23.34 13.35
C ARG A 181 -16.57 -24.72 12.75
N SER A 182 -17.36 -25.73 13.13
CA SER A 182 -17.16 -27.10 12.68
C SER A 182 -17.34 -27.28 11.18
N ASP A 183 -18.07 -26.38 10.52
CA ASP A 183 -18.31 -26.32 9.08
C ASP A 183 -17.20 -25.56 8.31
N LYS A 184 -16.27 -24.92 9.00
CA LYS A 184 -15.21 -24.11 8.38
C LYS A 184 -13.96 -24.95 8.06
N HIS A 185 -13.10 -24.40 7.21
CA HIS A 185 -11.78 -24.99 6.91
C HIS A 185 -10.96 -25.15 8.22
N PRO A 186 -10.16 -26.23 8.39
CA PRO A 186 -9.39 -26.48 9.61
C PRO A 186 -8.54 -25.32 10.12
N ILE A 187 -7.98 -24.49 9.19
CA ILE A 187 -7.24 -23.28 9.56
C ILE A 187 -8.12 -22.30 10.34
N ILE A 188 -9.39 -22.12 9.94
CA ILE A 188 -10.32 -21.21 10.61
C ILE A 188 -10.76 -21.81 11.98
N GLN A 189 -10.98 -23.12 12.05
CA GLN A 189 -11.29 -23.79 13.30
C GLN A 189 -10.18 -23.63 14.34
N ALA A 190 -8.93 -23.58 13.91
CA ALA A 190 -7.76 -23.43 14.78
C ALA A 190 -7.55 -22.00 15.32
N ILE A 191 -8.20 -20.99 14.75
CA ILE A 191 -8.09 -19.61 15.23
C ILE A 191 -8.87 -19.49 16.55
N PRO A 192 -8.24 -19.01 17.64
CA PRO A 192 -8.99 -18.80 18.89
C PRO A 192 -10.07 -17.73 18.72
N PRO A 193 -11.21 -17.83 19.43
CA PRO A 193 -12.21 -16.77 19.45
C PRO A 193 -11.62 -15.45 19.92
N LEU A 194 -12.18 -14.35 19.43
CA LEU A 194 -11.88 -13.04 19.98
C LEU A 194 -12.40 -12.94 21.41
N THR A 195 -11.63 -12.35 22.30
CA THR A 195 -12.05 -12.01 23.66
C THR A 195 -12.69 -10.62 23.69
N ASP A 196 -13.47 -10.32 24.72
CA ASP A 196 -14.13 -9.01 24.89
C ASP A 196 -13.13 -7.85 24.85
N GLU A 197 -11.89 -8.08 25.27
CA GLU A 197 -10.79 -7.09 25.18
C GLU A 197 -10.33 -6.80 23.74
N LYS A 198 -10.66 -7.68 22.79
CA LYS A 198 -10.26 -7.57 21.38
C LYS A 198 -11.42 -7.20 20.46
N ILE A 199 -12.60 -7.13 21.00
CA ILE A 199 -13.82 -6.66 20.36
C ILE A 199 -14.04 -5.20 20.68
#